data_47a069994450c166bff4579a78042729
#
_entry.id   47a069994450c166bff4579a78042729
#
_cell.length_a   1.000
_cell.length_b   1.000
_cell.length_c   1.000
_cell.angle_alpha   90.00
_cell.angle_beta   90.00
_cell.angle_gamma   90.00
#
_symmetry.space_group_name_H-M   'P 1'
#
loop_
_entity.id
_entity.type
_entity.pdbx_description
1 polymer ?
#
loop_
_entity_poly.entity_id
_entity_poly.type
_entity_poly.pdbx_seq_one_letter_code
_entity_poly.pdbx_strand_id
1 'polypeptide(L)'
;MKTATEFIVLNSVKYGEKSLVVQCLCRDLGRRSFFVRSAASVASLFDPMSVLEGSVVESARFASSMPSVTSLSRRVSFPAIRSSVYKSSITMFMAEVLYRTMPEGVAEDGVYEWCVGKLALLEALDKDFGNYPLIFLMELSVNLGFRPRSEDISPFVPPEHIEAVHNLMSLPFAEAMLVPLSGRVRNSISDSLLRYMELHLDTSLNIKSLPILRELMECL
;
A
#
# COMPACT_ATOMS: atom_id res chain seq x y z
N MET A 1 -26.57 6.22 -9.50
CA MET A 1 -26.76 5.03 -8.63
C MET A 1 -26.02 5.29 -7.32
N LYS A 2 -26.48 4.75 -6.19
CA LYS A 2 -25.78 4.87 -4.90
C LYS A 2 -25.43 3.47 -4.43
N THR A 3 -24.14 3.17 -4.27
CA THR A 3 -23.64 1.84 -3.91
C THR A 3 -22.76 1.96 -2.67
N ALA A 4 -23.08 1.19 -1.64
CA ALA A 4 -22.22 1.10 -0.45
C ALA A 4 -20.97 0.29 -0.81
N THR A 5 -19.80 0.73 -0.35
CA THR A 5 -18.53 0.00 -0.53
C THR A 5 -17.56 0.30 0.60
N GLU A 6 -16.60 -0.59 0.76
CA GLU A 6 -15.44 -0.42 1.64
C GLU A 6 -14.22 -0.08 0.78
N PHE A 7 -13.32 0.73 1.30
CA PHE A 7 -12.13 1.12 0.56
C PHE A 7 -10.96 1.53 1.46
N ILE A 8 -9.76 1.37 0.93
CA ILE A 8 -8.50 1.79 1.54
C ILE A 8 -8.03 3.04 0.83
N VAL A 9 -7.69 4.07 1.57
CA VAL A 9 -7.15 5.33 1.02
C VAL A 9 -5.71 5.10 0.55
N LEU A 10 -5.43 5.38 -0.72
CA LEU A 10 -4.08 5.32 -1.28
C LEU A 10 -3.44 6.70 -1.38
N ASN A 11 -4.21 7.70 -1.80
CA ASN A 11 -3.73 9.06 -1.94
C ASN A 11 -4.89 10.05 -1.81
N SER A 12 -4.60 11.27 -1.38
CA SER A 12 -5.57 12.36 -1.37
C SER A 12 -4.91 13.66 -1.84
N VAL A 13 -5.59 14.38 -2.74
CA VAL A 13 -5.11 15.63 -3.31
C VAL A 13 -6.15 16.71 -3.12
N LYS A 14 -5.75 17.88 -2.65
CA LYS A 14 -6.65 19.04 -2.53
C LYS A 14 -7.13 19.48 -3.91
N TYR A 15 -8.43 19.71 -4.02
CA TYR A 15 -9.08 20.24 -5.21
C TYR A 15 -9.90 21.47 -4.84
N GLY A 16 -9.34 22.65 -5.14
CA GLY A 16 -9.90 23.92 -4.66
C GLY A 16 -9.85 24.06 -3.13
N GLU A 17 -10.69 24.93 -2.57
CA GLU A 17 -10.62 25.30 -1.15
C GLU A 17 -11.28 24.25 -0.22
N LYS A 18 -12.31 23.55 -0.70
CA LYS A 18 -13.20 22.75 0.17
C LYS A 18 -13.36 21.29 -0.27
N SER A 19 -12.63 20.85 -1.26
CA SER A 19 -12.79 19.51 -1.82
C SER A 19 -11.48 18.74 -1.89
N LEU A 20 -11.58 17.42 -1.94
CA LEU A 20 -10.46 16.50 -2.21
C LEU A 20 -10.80 15.59 -3.39
N VAL A 21 -9.78 15.20 -4.12
CA VAL A 21 -9.78 13.99 -4.95
C VAL A 21 -9.06 12.92 -4.16
N VAL A 22 -9.75 11.82 -3.89
CA VAL A 22 -9.21 10.71 -3.11
C VAL A 22 -9.10 9.48 -3.99
N GLN A 23 -7.93 8.87 -4.02
CA GLN A 23 -7.67 7.64 -4.75
C GLN A 23 -7.70 6.48 -3.75
N CYS A 24 -8.53 5.49 -4.03
CA CYS A 24 -8.81 4.40 -3.12
C CYS A 24 -8.69 3.05 -3.81
N LEU A 25 -8.31 2.02 -3.06
CA LEU A 25 -8.52 0.63 -3.41
C LEU A 25 -9.86 0.20 -2.81
N CYS A 26 -10.84 0.00 -3.67
CA CYS A 26 -12.18 -0.45 -3.28
C CYS A 26 -12.25 -1.96 -3.27
N ARG A 27 -13.04 -2.51 -2.35
CA ARG A 27 -13.27 -3.95 -2.23
C ARG A 27 -13.76 -4.57 -3.54
N ASP A 28 -14.80 -3.99 -4.12
CA ASP A 28 -15.52 -4.57 -5.27
C ASP A 28 -15.32 -3.79 -6.58
N LEU A 29 -14.58 -2.66 -6.55
CA LEU A 29 -14.45 -1.75 -7.69
C LEU A 29 -13.00 -1.54 -8.15
N GLY A 30 -12.04 -2.21 -7.50
CA GLY A 30 -10.62 -1.99 -7.74
C GLY A 30 -10.13 -0.60 -7.34
N ARG A 31 -9.03 -0.15 -7.93
CA ARG A 31 -8.54 1.21 -7.69
C ARG A 31 -9.42 2.23 -8.39
N ARG A 32 -9.95 3.21 -7.63
CA ARG A 32 -10.83 4.27 -8.14
C ARG A 32 -10.52 5.62 -7.51
N SER A 33 -10.84 6.67 -8.27
CA SER A 33 -10.76 8.06 -7.82
C SER A 33 -12.15 8.58 -7.49
N PHE A 34 -12.28 9.29 -6.35
CA PHE A 34 -13.54 9.87 -5.87
C PHE A 34 -13.39 11.35 -5.56
N PHE A 35 -14.44 12.09 -5.84
CA PHE A 35 -14.57 13.48 -5.43
C PHE A 35 -15.26 13.58 -4.06
N VAL A 36 -14.59 14.23 -3.09
CA VAL A 36 -15.12 14.46 -1.74
C VAL A 36 -15.38 15.94 -1.57
N ARG A 37 -16.65 16.29 -1.35
CA ARG A 37 -17.07 17.68 -1.06
C ARG A 37 -16.96 17.96 0.43
N SER A 38 -16.75 19.25 0.77
CA SER A 38 -16.68 19.70 2.18
C SER A 38 -15.67 18.91 3.01
N ALA A 39 -14.51 18.62 2.42
CA ALA A 39 -13.50 17.73 2.97
C ALA A 39 -12.88 18.20 4.30
N ALA A 40 -13.03 19.47 4.68
CA ALA A 40 -12.42 20.01 5.91
C ALA A 40 -12.87 19.25 7.18
N SER A 41 -14.14 18.83 7.25
CA SER A 41 -14.68 18.10 8.39
C SER A 41 -14.30 16.61 8.44
N VAL A 42 -13.80 16.06 7.34
CA VAL A 42 -13.47 14.64 7.20
C VAL A 42 -12.01 14.40 6.76
N ALA A 43 -11.20 15.44 6.70
CA ALA A 43 -9.81 15.37 6.23
C ALA A 43 -8.97 14.32 6.97
N SER A 44 -9.19 14.17 8.28
CA SER A 44 -8.50 13.18 9.12
C SER A 44 -8.87 11.72 8.82
N LEU A 45 -9.85 11.48 7.96
CA LEU A 45 -10.17 10.13 7.49
C LEU A 45 -9.26 9.68 6.34
N PHE A 46 -8.66 10.64 5.60
CA PHE A 46 -7.94 10.36 4.35
C PHE A 46 -6.42 10.22 4.52
N ASP A 47 -5.97 9.81 5.70
CA ASP A 47 -4.58 9.40 5.87
C ASP A 47 -4.30 8.14 5.03
N PRO A 48 -3.09 7.98 4.47
CA PRO A 48 -2.71 6.79 3.72
C PRO A 48 -3.03 5.49 4.47
N MET A 49 -3.55 4.52 3.76
CA MET A 49 -3.99 3.21 4.27
C MET A 49 -5.13 3.26 5.31
N SER A 50 -5.84 4.38 5.45
CA SER A 50 -7.10 4.40 6.23
C SER A 50 -8.15 3.50 5.57
N VAL A 51 -8.77 2.64 6.39
CA VAL A 51 -9.84 1.73 5.95
C VAL A 51 -11.18 2.36 6.28
N LEU A 52 -11.93 2.70 5.25
CA LEU A 52 -13.18 3.46 5.32
C LEU A 52 -14.33 2.68 4.70
N GLU A 53 -15.53 3.06 5.08
CA GLU A 53 -16.78 2.69 4.40
C GLU A 53 -17.53 3.93 3.96
N GLY A 54 -18.30 3.81 2.90
CA GLY A 54 -19.06 4.94 2.38
C GLY A 54 -19.99 4.55 1.24
N SER A 55 -20.66 5.55 0.68
CA SER A 55 -21.54 5.36 -0.45
C SER A 55 -21.00 6.09 -1.67
N VAL A 56 -20.71 5.34 -2.72
CA VAL A 56 -20.34 5.86 -4.04
C VAL A 56 -21.59 6.36 -4.75
N VAL A 57 -21.55 7.59 -5.24
CA VAL A 57 -22.64 8.23 -6.00
C VAL A 57 -22.11 8.53 -7.40
N GLU A 58 -22.61 7.80 -8.38
CA GLU A 58 -22.35 8.06 -9.79
C GLU A 58 -23.34 9.09 -10.34
N SER A 59 -22.83 10.06 -11.12
CA SER A 59 -23.69 11.06 -11.76
C SER A 59 -24.42 10.44 -12.96
N ALA A 60 -25.74 10.43 -12.90
CA ALA A 60 -26.56 9.99 -14.05
C ALA A 60 -26.53 10.95 -15.24
N ARG A 61 -26.12 12.23 -15.03
CA ARG A 61 -26.16 13.28 -16.07
C ARG A 61 -24.90 13.36 -16.93
N PHE A 62 -23.77 12.92 -16.40
CA PHE A 62 -22.49 12.97 -17.12
C PHE A 62 -21.72 11.69 -16.83
N ALA A 63 -21.71 10.76 -17.75
CA ALA A 63 -20.95 9.50 -17.65
C ALA A 63 -19.42 9.72 -17.49
N SER A 64 -18.92 10.90 -17.86
CA SER A 64 -17.52 11.31 -17.73
C SER A 64 -17.18 12.02 -16.42
N SER A 65 -18.13 12.23 -15.51
CA SER A 65 -17.84 12.91 -14.25
C SER A 65 -17.31 11.92 -13.23
N MET A 66 -16.23 12.31 -12.52
CA MET A 66 -15.67 11.53 -11.40
C MET A 66 -16.78 11.26 -10.37
N PRO A 67 -16.96 9.99 -9.93
CA PRO A 67 -17.93 9.65 -8.91
C PRO A 67 -17.60 10.36 -7.60
N SER A 68 -18.61 10.66 -6.81
CA SER A 68 -18.44 11.23 -5.47
C SER A 68 -18.69 10.17 -4.40
N VAL A 69 -18.06 10.35 -3.24
CA VAL A 69 -18.33 9.51 -2.08
C VAL A 69 -18.97 10.31 -0.95
N THR A 70 -19.95 9.71 -0.29
CA THR A 70 -20.73 10.30 0.80
C THR A 70 -20.90 9.30 1.95
N SER A 71 -21.40 9.76 3.10
CA SER A 71 -21.64 8.92 4.29
C SER A 71 -20.37 8.17 4.71
N LEU A 72 -19.27 8.92 4.77
CA LEU A 72 -17.94 8.38 5.09
C LEU A 72 -17.82 8.11 6.59
N SER A 73 -17.37 6.90 6.92
CA SER A 73 -16.99 6.52 8.28
C SER A 73 -15.76 5.63 8.29
N ARG A 74 -15.06 5.59 9.40
CA ARG A 74 -13.92 4.70 9.60
C ARG A 74 -14.44 3.28 9.85
N ARG A 75 -14.03 2.34 9.00
CA ARG A 75 -14.40 0.92 9.12
C ARG A 75 -13.55 0.20 10.16
N VAL A 76 -12.23 0.46 10.15
CA VAL A 76 -11.26 -0.10 11.09
C VAL A 76 -10.35 1.01 11.60
N SER A 77 -9.95 0.94 12.86
CA SER A 77 -9.00 1.88 13.47
C SER A 77 -7.68 1.17 13.78
N PHE A 78 -6.57 1.82 13.45
CA PHE A 78 -5.21 1.36 13.69
C PHE A 78 -4.45 2.41 14.50
N PRO A 79 -4.67 2.50 15.82
CA PRO A 79 -4.08 3.54 16.66
C PRO A 79 -2.55 3.42 16.80
N ALA A 80 -1.98 2.21 16.86
CA ALA A 80 -0.54 2.03 16.94
C ALA A 80 0.18 2.47 15.66
N ILE A 81 -0.42 2.23 14.48
CA ILE A 81 0.08 2.75 13.21
C ILE A 81 0.10 4.28 13.25
N ARG A 82 -0.98 4.91 13.69
CA ARG A 82 -1.13 6.37 13.69
C ARG A 82 -0.21 7.07 14.70
N SER A 83 0.12 6.44 15.81
CA SER A 83 0.99 6.99 16.85
C SER A 83 2.48 6.76 16.59
N SER A 84 2.85 5.88 15.67
CA SER A 84 4.24 5.57 15.33
C SER A 84 4.65 6.20 14.00
N VAL A 85 5.68 7.05 14.02
CA VAL A 85 6.24 7.64 12.80
C VAL A 85 6.76 6.56 11.84
N TYR A 86 7.35 5.51 12.38
CA TYR A 86 7.88 4.39 11.59
C TYR A 86 6.77 3.60 10.89
N LYS A 87 5.73 3.19 11.63
CA LYS A 87 4.59 2.48 11.03
C LYS A 87 3.81 3.36 10.05
N SER A 88 3.67 4.65 10.34
CA SER A 88 3.06 5.60 9.41
C SER A 88 3.86 5.76 8.12
N SER A 89 5.20 5.75 8.17
CA SER A 89 6.04 5.78 6.96
C SER A 89 5.91 4.50 6.14
N ILE A 90 5.79 3.34 6.80
CA ILE A 90 5.50 2.07 6.12
C ILE A 90 4.14 2.15 5.39
N THR A 91 3.09 2.67 6.04
CA THR A 91 1.78 2.78 5.39
C THR A 91 1.75 3.79 4.24
N MET A 92 2.52 4.89 4.33
CA MET A 92 2.72 5.80 3.19
C MET A 92 3.38 5.09 2.00
N PHE A 93 4.40 4.31 2.26
CA PHE A 93 5.06 3.49 1.24
C PHE A 93 4.11 2.46 0.62
N MET A 94 3.39 1.70 1.45
CA MET A 94 2.41 0.71 0.99
C MET A 94 1.34 1.36 0.09
N ALA A 95 0.78 2.49 0.52
CA ALA A 95 -0.24 3.23 -0.23
C ALA A 95 0.27 3.69 -1.59
N GLU A 96 1.50 4.23 -1.65
CA GLU A 96 2.08 4.69 -2.92
C GLU A 96 2.39 3.51 -3.86
N VAL A 97 2.94 2.41 -3.34
CA VAL A 97 3.19 1.20 -4.14
C VAL A 97 1.89 0.66 -4.72
N LEU A 98 0.84 0.49 -3.91
CA LEU A 98 -0.48 0.05 -4.37
C LEU A 98 -1.06 1.02 -5.42
N TYR A 99 -0.93 2.32 -5.19
CA TYR A 99 -1.40 3.31 -6.16
C TYR A 99 -0.72 3.18 -7.52
N ARG A 100 0.57 2.83 -7.54
CA ARG A 100 1.37 2.70 -8.77
C ARG A 100 1.22 1.36 -9.47
N THR A 101 0.91 0.31 -8.74
CA THR A 101 0.88 -1.07 -9.26
C THR A 101 -0.52 -1.56 -9.59
N MET A 102 -1.55 -1.08 -8.88
CA MET A 102 -2.92 -1.54 -9.12
C MET A 102 -3.56 -0.86 -10.33
N PRO A 103 -4.15 -1.60 -11.27
CA PRO A 103 -4.85 -1.03 -12.40
C PRO A 103 -6.12 -0.27 -11.96
N GLU A 104 -6.50 0.78 -12.70
CA GLU A 104 -7.69 1.55 -12.39
C GLU A 104 -8.95 0.83 -12.87
N GLY A 105 -9.96 0.73 -12.00
CA GLY A 105 -11.26 0.16 -12.33
C GLY A 105 -11.31 -1.36 -12.44
N VAL A 106 -10.21 -2.05 -12.14
CA VAL A 106 -10.15 -3.52 -12.11
C VAL A 106 -10.08 -3.98 -10.66
N ALA A 107 -11.08 -4.76 -10.25
CA ALA A 107 -11.05 -5.41 -8.94
C ALA A 107 -10.23 -6.69 -9.04
N GLU A 108 -9.23 -6.80 -8.17
CA GLU A 108 -8.43 -8.01 -8.01
C GLU A 108 -8.93 -8.78 -6.79
N ASP A 109 -9.32 -10.01 -7.00
CA ASP A 109 -9.91 -10.86 -5.95
C ASP A 109 -8.96 -11.01 -4.76
N GLY A 110 -9.47 -10.69 -3.56
CA GLY A 110 -8.77 -10.87 -2.30
C GLY A 110 -7.70 -9.82 -1.97
N VAL A 111 -7.32 -8.92 -2.89
CA VAL A 111 -6.27 -7.91 -2.62
C VAL A 111 -6.70 -6.91 -1.54
N TYR A 112 -7.97 -6.52 -1.52
CA TYR A 112 -8.50 -5.64 -0.47
C TYR A 112 -8.37 -6.29 0.92
N GLU A 113 -8.84 -7.53 1.08
CA GLU A 113 -8.78 -8.29 2.32
C GLU A 113 -7.33 -8.55 2.75
N TRP A 114 -6.47 -8.88 1.81
CA TRP A 114 -5.04 -9.02 2.07
C TRP A 114 -4.43 -7.72 2.61
N CYS A 115 -4.72 -6.58 1.98
CA CYS A 115 -4.25 -5.28 2.46
C CYS A 115 -4.75 -4.98 3.89
N VAL A 116 -6.03 -5.23 4.20
CA VAL A 116 -6.58 -5.04 5.55
C VAL A 116 -5.88 -5.97 6.55
N GLY A 117 -5.62 -7.22 6.16
CA GLY A 117 -4.85 -8.18 6.97
C GLY A 117 -3.41 -7.69 7.23
N LYS A 118 -2.74 -7.14 6.22
CA LYS A 118 -1.40 -6.54 6.40
C LYS A 118 -1.43 -5.37 7.38
N LEU A 119 -2.42 -4.50 7.29
CA LEU A 119 -2.56 -3.41 8.27
C LEU A 119 -2.77 -3.92 9.69
N ALA A 120 -3.57 -4.97 9.88
CA ALA A 120 -3.78 -5.58 11.19
C ALA A 120 -2.49 -6.21 11.74
N LEU A 121 -1.68 -6.86 10.90
CA LEU A 121 -0.37 -7.38 11.28
C LEU A 121 0.59 -6.25 11.69
N LEU A 122 0.69 -5.18 10.89
CA LEU A 122 1.54 -4.03 11.21
C LEU A 122 1.09 -3.33 12.50
N GLU A 123 -0.21 -3.22 12.73
CA GLU A 123 -0.78 -2.67 13.97
C GLU A 123 -0.30 -3.46 15.19
N ALA A 124 -0.34 -4.79 15.11
CA ALA A 124 -0.01 -5.70 16.21
C ALA A 124 1.49 -5.80 16.53
N LEU A 125 2.38 -5.43 15.61
CA LEU A 125 3.82 -5.48 15.84
C LEU A 125 4.24 -4.35 16.78
N ASP A 126 4.88 -4.67 17.90
CA ASP A 126 5.45 -3.67 18.82
C ASP A 126 6.86 -3.22 18.40
N LYS A 127 7.63 -4.11 17.79
CA LYS A 127 9.04 -3.90 17.39
C LYS A 127 9.38 -4.78 16.17
N ASP A 128 10.63 -4.71 15.73
CA ASP A 128 11.22 -5.58 14.69
C ASP A 128 10.48 -5.52 13.34
N PHE A 129 9.85 -4.40 13.01
CA PHE A 129 9.12 -4.23 11.76
C PHE A 129 9.97 -3.73 10.57
N GLY A 130 11.29 -3.72 10.69
CA GLY A 130 12.20 -3.24 9.65
C GLY A 130 12.13 -4.02 8.33
N ASN A 131 11.85 -5.32 8.38
CA ASN A 131 11.70 -6.16 7.18
C ASN A 131 10.29 -6.10 6.58
N TYR A 132 9.33 -5.46 7.25
CA TYR A 132 7.93 -5.40 6.81
C TYR A 132 7.76 -4.90 5.38
N PRO A 133 8.42 -3.82 4.93
CA PRO A 133 8.30 -3.34 3.55
C PRO A 133 8.74 -4.36 2.51
N LEU A 134 9.77 -5.17 2.80
CA LEU A 134 10.26 -6.21 1.88
C LEU A 134 9.25 -7.34 1.72
N ILE A 135 8.73 -7.83 2.86
CA ILE A 135 7.70 -8.88 2.86
C ILE A 135 6.43 -8.39 2.16
N PHE A 136 6.03 -7.14 2.38
CA PHE A 136 4.91 -6.52 1.68
C PHE A 136 5.11 -6.53 0.16
N LEU A 137 6.29 -6.14 -0.36
CA LEU A 137 6.59 -6.14 -1.79
C LEU A 137 6.56 -7.56 -2.37
N MET A 138 7.14 -8.54 -1.67
CA MET A 138 7.15 -9.94 -2.10
C MET A 138 5.72 -10.50 -2.20
N GLU A 139 4.91 -10.31 -1.17
CA GLU A 139 3.54 -10.79 -1.16
C GLU A 139 2.64 -10.02 -2.16
N LEU A 140 2.86 -8.71 -2.33
CA LEU A 140 2.16 -7.94 -3.36
C LEU A 140 2.46 -8.49 -4.75
N SER A 141 3.71 -8.86 -5.04
CA SER A 141 4.07 -9.48 -6.31
C SER A 141 3.29 -10.78 -6.57
N VAL A 142 3.05 -11.57 -5.51
CA VAL A 142 2.19 -12.78 -5.61
C VAL A 142 0.73 -12.39 -5.88
N ASN A 143 0.20 -11.39 -5.21
CA ASN A 143 -1.17 -10.91 -5.42
C ASN A 143 -1.39 -10.29 -6.80
N LEU A 144 -0.33 -9.70 -7.39
CA LEU A 144 -0.34 -9.22 -8.78
C LEU A 144 -0.18 -10.34 -9.83
N GLY A 145 -0.08 -11.60 -9.40
CA GLY A 145 0.00 -12.76 -10.28
C GLY A 145 1.42 -13.15 -10.73
N PHE A 146 2.46 -12.43 -10.31
CA PHE A 146 3.84 -12.70 -10.74
C PHE A 146 4.43 -13.95 -10.09
N ARG A 147 4.02 -14.28 -8.85
CA ARG A 147 4.45 -15.44 -8.06
C ARG A 147 5.97 -15.67 -8.13
N PRO A 148 6.79 -14.68 -7.72
CA PRO A 148 8.23 -14.79 -7.83
C PRO A 148 8.75 -15.95 -6.99
N ARG A 149 9.73 -16.68 -7.56
CA ARG A 149 10.62 -17.57 -6.81
C ARG A 149 11.91 -16.81 -6.53
N SER A 150 12.72 -17.30 -5.61
CA SER A 150 14.02 -16.66 -5.30
C SER A 150 14.92 -16.56 -6.55
N GLU A 151 14.83 -17.54 -7.45
CA GLU A 151 15.58 -17.58 -8.72
C GLU A 151 15.13 -16.46 -9.70
N ASP A 152 13.86 -16.07 -9.67
CA ASP A 152 13.32 -15.03 -10.54
C ASP A 152 13.76 -13.63 -10.09
N ILE A 153 14.02 -13.46 -8.79
CA ILE A 153 14.50 -12.19 -8.21
C ILE A 153 16.04 -12.12 -8.22
N SER A 154 16.73 -13.26 -8.12
CA SER A 154 18.19 -13.34 -8.01
C SER A 154 18.98 -12.55 -9.08
N PRO A 155 18.53 -12.42 -10.36
CA PRO A 155 19.22 -11.59 -11.35
C PRO A 155 19.26 -10.10 -11.02
N PHE A 156 18.38 -9.63 -10.14
CA PHE A 156 18.30 -8.23 -9.72
C PHE A 156 19.00 -7.97 -8.38
N VAL A 157 19.36 -9.01 -7.65
CA VAL A 157 19.90 -8.96 -6.29
C VAL A 157 21.42 -9.17 -6.34
N PRO A 158 22.23 -8.37 -5.63
CA PRO A 158 23.64 -8.67 -5.43
C PRO A 158 23.83 -10.09 -4.87
N PRO A 159 24.86 -10.85 -5.35
CA PRO A 159 25.07 -12.26 -4.95
C PRO A 159 25.11 -12.47 -3.44
N GLU A 160 25.69 -11.53 -2.68
CA GLU A 160 25.79 -11.53 -1.23
C GLU A 160 24.46 -11.40 -0.51
N HIS A 161 23.38 -10.98 -1.19
CA HIS A 161 22.05 -10.81 -0.60
C HIS A 161 21.05 -11.89 -1.00
N ILE A 162 21.43 -12.84 -1.86
CA ILE A 162 20.52 -13.90 -2.38
C ILE A 162 19.99 -14.78 -1.24
N GLU A 163 20.86 -15.16 -0.28
CA GLU A 163 20.44 -15.96 0.86
C GLU A 163 19.41 -15.22 1.73
N ALA A 164 19.58 -13.91 1.91
CA ALA A 164 18.63 -13.09 2.66
C ALA A 164 17.26 -13.05 1.96
N VAL A 165 17.22 -12.90 0.64
CA VAL A 165 15.98 -12.95 -0.16
C VAL A 165 15.32 -14.32 -0.04
N HIS A 166 16.10 -15.41 -0.15
CA HIS A 166 15.59 -16.76 0.02
C HIS A 166 14.93 -16.96 1.39
N ASN A 167 15.59 -16.53 2.47
CA ASN A 167 15.06 -16.61 3.83
C ASN A 167 13.78 -15.80 4.00
N LEU A 168 13.73 -14.56 3.50
CA LEU A 168 12.52 -13.72 3.56
C LEU A 168 11.32 -14.35 2.84
N MET A 169 11.56 -15.08 1.74
CA MET A 169 10.51 -15.71 0.94
C MET A 169 10.06 -17.08 1.46
N SER A 170 10.93 -17.83 2.14
CA SER A 170 10.68 -19.22 2.55
C SER A 170 10.22 -19.36 3.99
N LEU A 171 10.61 -18.43 4.86
CA LEU A 171 10.27 -18.47 6.28
C LEU A 171 8.83 -18.03 6.54
N PRO A 172 8.19 -18.56 7.60
CA PRO A 172 6.93 -18.01 8.10
C PRO A 172 7.08 -16.51 8.43
N PHE A 173 5.98 -15.74 8.30
CA PHE A 173 6.00 -14.28 8.48
C PHE A 173 6.74 -13.83 9.76
N ALA A 174 6.45 -14.45 10.90
CA ALA A 174 7.06 -14.07 12.17
C ALA A 174 8.59 -14.27 12.18
N GLU A 175 9.09 -15.32 11.54
CA GLU A 175 10.53 -15.62 11.44
C GLU A 175 11.19 -14.71 10.39
N ALA A 176 10.54 -14.47 9.26
CA ALA A 176 11.02 -13.55 8.23
C ALA A 176 11.18 -12.12 8.76
N MET A 177 10.30 -11.68 9.66
CA MET A 177 10.43 -10.37 10.34
C MET A 177 11.70 -10.26 11.17
N LEU A 178 12.21 -11.37 11.73
CA LEU A 178 13.37 -11.44 12.60
C LEU A 178 14.70 -11.71 11.86
N VAL A 179 14.67 -11.92 10.54
CA VAL A 179 15.91 -12.07 9.75
C VAL A 179 16.78 -10.84 9.95
N PRO A 180 18.04 -11.02 10.43
CA PRO A 180 18.91 -9.88 10.76
C PRO A 180 19.45 -9.23 9.48
N LEU A 181 18.90 -8.09 9.10
CA LEU A 181 19.31 -7.31 7.93
C LEU A 181 19.72 -5.90 8.36
N SER A 182 20.87 -5.43 7.87
CA SER A 182 21.22 -4.00 8.01
C SER A 182 20.30 -3.14 7.11
N GLY A 183 20.17 -1.85 7.43
CA GLY A 183 19.43 -0.90 6.59
C GLY A 183 19.92 -0.90 5.15
N ARG A 184 21.24 -0.99 4.93
CA ARG A 184 21.84 -1.07 3.59
C ARG A 184 21.38 -2.30 2.80
N VAL A 185 21.32 -3.46 3.46
CA VAL A 185 20.86 -4.72 2.83
C VAL A 185 19.37 -4.62 2.50
N ARG A 186 18.55 -4.13 3.44
CA ARG A 186 17.12 -3.88 3.20
C ARG A 186 16.89 -2.95 2.00
N ASN A 187 17.66 -1.87 1.91
CA ASN A 187 17.57 -0.93 0.80
C ASN A 187 17.90 -1.59 -0.53
N SER A 188 19.00 -2.36 -0.59
CA SER A 188 19.41 -3.08 -1.79
C SER A 188 18.36 -4.11 -2.24
N ILE A 189 17.79 -4.87 -1.32
CA ILE A 189 16.73 -5.85 -1.62
C ILE A 189 15.45 -5.12 -2.09
N SER A 190 15.07 -4.01 -1.46
CA SER A 190 13.89 -3.24 -1.88
C SER A 190 14.03 -2.68 -3.30
N ASP A 191 15.22 -2.18 -3.69
CA ASP A 191 15.50 -1.74 -5.06
C ASP A 191 15.36 -2.88 -6.05
N SER A 192 15.88 -4.06 -5.70
CA SER A 192 15.79 -5.25 -6.54
C SER A 192 14.34 -5.72 -6.74
N LEU A 193 13.54 -5.73 -5.68
CA LEU A 193 12.12 -6.09 -5.74
C LEU A 193 11.31 -5.09 -6.57
N LEU A 194 11.53 -3.79 -6.39
CA LEU A 194 10.86 -2.77 -7.19
C LEU A 194 11.23 -2.89 -8.66
N ARG A 195 12.52 -3.12 -8.98
CA ARG A 195 12.95 -3.32 -10.36
C ARG A 195 12.36 -4.59 -10.99
N TYR A 196 12.25 -5.67 -10.22
CA TYR A 196 11.55 -6.88 -10.64
C TYR A 196 10.08 -6.57 -10.99
N MET A 197 9.39 -5.83 -10.12
CA MET A 197 8.00 -5.42 -10.35
C MET A 197 7.86 -4.48 -11.57
N GLU A 198 8.76 -3.52 -11.74
CA GLU A 198 8.79 -2.62 -12.90
C GLU A 198 8.83 -3.39 -14.22
N LEU A 199 9.68 -4.43 -14.28
CA LEU A 199 9.81 -5.28 -15.48
C LEU A 199 8.50 -6.01 -15.80
N HIS A 200 7.81 -6.54 -14.76
CA HIS A 200 6.59 -7.33 -14.96
C HIS A 200 5.35 -6.46 -15.23
N LEU A 201 5.35 -5.23 -14.74
CA LEU A 201 4.28 -4.25 -14.94
C LEU A 201 4.47 -3.39 -16.19
N ASP A 202 5.64 -3.52 -16.87
CA ASP A 202 6.05 -2.65 -17.98
C ASP A 202 5.87 -1.16 -17.65
N THR A 203 6.24 -0.76 -16.43
CA THR A 203 6.07 0.61 -15.94
C THR A 203 7.14 0.98 -14.93
N SER A 204 7.47 2.25 -14.83
CA SER A 204 8.40 2.77 -13.82
C SER A 204 7.68 3.07 -12.50
N LEU A 205 8.18 2.48 -11.42
CA LEU A 205 7.68 2.68 -10.06
C LEU A 205 8.51 3.75 -9.33
N ASN A 206 8.33 5.00 -9.71
CA ASN A 206 8.98 6.11 -9.02
C ASN A 206 8.30 6.36 -7.66
N ILE A 207 8.72 5.62 -6.62
CA ILE A 207 8.16 5.65 -5.26
C ILE A 207 8.80 6.79 -4.47
N LYS A 208 8.09 7.89 -4.29
CA LYS A 208 8.58 9.10 -3.61
C LYS A 208 8.70 8.94 -2.09
N SER A 209 7.89 8.08 -1.50
CA SER A 209 7.94 7.76 -0.06
C SER A 209 9.12 6.87 0.33
N LEU A 210 9.76 6.19 -0.64
CA LEU A 210 10.85 5.26 -0.36
C LEU A 210 12.08 5.92 0.28
N PRO A 211 12.59 7.08 -0.17
CA PRO A 211 13.70 7.77 0.50
C PRO A 211 13.37 8.12 1.96
N ILE A 212 12.15 8.60 2.23
CA ILE A 212 11.70 8.95 3.59
C ILE A 212 11.65 7.71 4.48
N LEU A 213 11.11 6.60 3.95
CA LEU A 213 11.07 5.32 4.66
C LEU A 213 12.49 4.85 5.02
N ARG A 214 13.45 4.94 4.09
CA ARG A 214 14.84 4.53 4.30
C ARG A 214 15.51 5.34 5.40
N GLU A 215 15.40 6.66 5.34
CA GLU A 215 15.97 7.56 6.35
C GLU A 215 15.46 7.21 7.75
N LEU A 216 14.16 7.01 7.91
CA LEU A 216 13.56 6.62 9.18
C LEU A 216 14.00 5.22 9.65
N MET A 217 14.11 4.25 8.74
CA MET A 217 14.46 2.86 9.05
C MET A 217 15.98 2.67 9.34
N GLU A 218 16.83 3.62 8.99
CA GLU A 218 18.24 3.62 9.38
C GLU A 218 18.43 3.89 10.88
N CYS A 219 17.43 4.48 11.53
CA CYS A 219 17.42 4.75 12.97
C CYS A 219 16.90 3.58 13.83
N LEU A 220 16.49 2.47 13.23
CA LEU A 220 16.02 1.23 13.88
C LEU A 220 17.13 0.17 13.88
#